data_427ed44be9d790404dccc80366858632
#
_entry.id   427ed44be9d790404dccc80366858632
#
_cell.length_a   1.000
_cell.length_b   1.000
_cell.length_c   1.000
_cell.angle_alpha   90.00
_cell.angle_beta   90.00
_cell.angle_gamma   90.00
#
_symmetry.space_group_name_H-M   'P 1'
#
loop_
_entity.id
_entity.type
_entity.pdbx_description
1 polymer ?
#
loop_
_entity_poly.entity_id
_entity_poly.type
_entity_poly.pdbx_seq_one_letter_code
_entity_poly.pdbx_strand_id
1 'polypeptide(L)'
;MTRPIAVVAALVAAVAAPVAVVWWLRERYVLVTVHGESMLPTYRPGDRVLVRRVPPSALRTGQVVVAGWPGERQAPPRRSRRGRPVVDEGWLIKRIAALPGDPAPPDLPGAVEDGPPATVPPGLLVLIGDNRAASHDSRQLGYFAHSDVLGVVKREVASAGHRAS
;
A
#
# COMPACT_ATOMS: atom_id res chain seq x y z
N MET A 1 -12.85 -4.61 -51.86
CA MET A 1 -13.26 -5.48 -50.74
C MET A 1 -12.56 -5.14 -49.41
N THR A 2 -11.78 -4.06 -49.28
CA THR A 2 -10.99 -3.72 -48.10
C THR A 2 -11.70 -2.85 -47.03
N ARG A 3 -12.77 -2.12 -47.41
CA ARG A 3 -13.51 -1.23 -46.50
C ARG A 3 -14.23 -1.90 -45.31
N PRO A 4 -14.93 -3.06 -45.48
CA PRO A 4 -15.63 -3.70 -44.35
C PRO A 4 -14.68 -4.24 -43.28
N ILE A 5 -13.49 -4.72 -43.68
CA ILE A 5 -12.49 -5.23 -42.73
C ILE A 5 -11.93 -4.11 -41.89
N ALA A 6 -11.66 -2.94 -42.49
CA ALA A 6 -11.16 -1.78 -41.77
C ALA A 6 -12.19 -1.22 -40.73
N VAL A 7 -13.49 -1.25 -41.08
CA VAL A 7 -14.56 -0.83 -40.18
C VAL A 7 -14.70 -1.78 -39.01
N VAL A 8 -14.66 -3.09 -39.26
CA VAL A 8 -14.71 -4.11 -38.18
C VAL A 8 -13.49 -3.99 -37.28
N ALA A 9 -12.27 -3.80 -37.82
CA ALA A 9 -11.07 -3.64 -37.04
C ALA A 9 -11.12 -2.37 -36.17
N ALA A 10 -11.64 -1.27 -36.71
CA ALA A 10 -11.82 -0.04 -35.93
C ALA A 10 -12.82 -0.18 -34.78
N LEU A 11 -13.94 -0.89 -35.00
CA LEU A 11 -14.93 -1.18 -33.96
C LEU A 11 -14.35 -2.07 -32.85
N VAL A 12 -13.61 -3.11 -33.22
CA VAL A 12 -12.92 -3.99 -32.26
C VAL A 12 -11.90 -3.21 -31.44
N ALA A 13 -11.09 -2.38 -32.08
CA ALA A 13 -10.12 -1.52 -31.38
C ALA A 13 -10.80 -0.52 -30.43
N ALA A 14 -11.91 0.07 -30.84
CA ALA A 14 -12.68 1.01 -30.02
C ALA A 14 -13.23 0.39 -28.73
N VAL A 15 -13.51 -0.91 -28.72
CA VAL A 15 -13.95 -1.64 -27.52
C VAL A 15 -12.74 -2.21 -26.74
N ALA A 16 -11.77 -2.77 -27.44
CA ALA A 16 -10.63 -3.43 -26.81
C ALA A 16 -9.72 -2.44 -26.07
N ALA A 17 -9.52 -1.22 -26.60
CA ALA A 17 -8.66 -0.22 -25.98
C ALA A 17 -9.16 0.22 -24.59
N PRO A 18 -10.41 0.64 -24.38
CA PRO A 18 -10.90 1.02 -23.05
C PRO A 18 -10.93 -0.18 -22.09
N VAL A 19 -11.21 -1.39 -22.54
CA VAL A 19 -11.15 -2.60 -21.72
C VAL A 19 -9.71 -2.86 -21.25
N ALA A 20 -8.74 -2.76 -22.15
CA ALA A 20 -7.32 -2.90 -21.79
C ALA A 20 -6.85 -1.85 -20.81
N VAL A 21 -7.28 -0.58 -20.98
CA VAL A 21 -6.96 0.51 -20.05
C VAL A 21 -7.57 0.25 -18.67
N VAL A 22 -8.84 -0.14 -18.60
CA VAL A 22 -9.50 -0.48 -17.33
C VAL A 22 -8.80 -1.65 -16.64
N TRP A 23 -8.45 -2.68 -17.41
CA TRP A 23 -7.70 -3.82 -16.88
C TRP A 23 -6.34 -3.41 -16.33
N TRP A 24 -5.57 -2.62 -17.11
CA TRP A 24 -4.28 -2.10 -16.70
C TRP A 24 -4.35 -1.23 -15.43
N LEU A 25 -5.38 -0.36 -15.31
CA LEU A 25 -5.61 0.44 -14.11
C LEU A 25 -5.91 -0.45 -12.90
N ARG A 26 -6.71 -1.50 -13.07
CA ARG A 26 -7.06 -2.45 -12.00
C ARG A 26 -5.86 -3.26 -11.51
N GLU A 27 -4.89 -3.53 -12.37
CA GLU A 27 -3.65 -4.19 -11.98
C GLU A 27 -2.74 -3.24 -11.19
N ARG A 28 -2.76 -1.94 -11.49
CA ARG A 28 -1.88 -0.95 -10.89
C ARG A 28 -2.41 -0.30 -9.63
N TYR A 29 -3.71 -0.25 -9.45
CA TYR A 29 -4.35 0.48 -8.36
C TYR A 29 -5.29 -0.39 -7.55
N VAL A 30 -5.25 -0.19 -6.23
CA VAL A 30 -6.14 -0.85 -5.26
C VAL A 30 -6.77 0.24 -4.39
N LEU A 31 -8.08 0.13 -4.15
CA LEU A 31 -8.77 1.01 -3.22
C LEU A 31 -8.88 0.30 -1.88
N VAL A 32 -8.36 0.93 -0.83
CA VAL A 32 -8.28 0.39 0.52
C VAL A 32 -9.09 1.27 1.46
N THR A 33 -9.85 0.67 2.37
CA THR A 33 -10.50 1.37 3.48
C THR A 33 -9.59 1.30 4.70
N VAL A 34 -9.36 2.44 5.33
CA VAL A 34 -8.56 2.55 6.55
C VAL A 34 -9.32 1.98 7.73
N HIS A 35 -8.70 1.09 8.48
CA HIS A 35 -9.22 0.55 9.73
C HIS A 35 -8.28 0.88 10.88
N GLY A 36 -8.84 1.12 12.07
CA GLY A 36 -8.07 1.48 13.25
C GLY A 36 -7.52 2.92 13.22
N GLU A 37 -6.87 3.30 14.31
CA GLU A 37 -6.45 4.68 14.60
C GLU A 37 -4.94 4.90 14.43
N SER A 38 -4.20 3.90 13.96
CA SER A 38 -2.73 3.94 13.91
C SER A 38 -2.16 5.03 12.99
N MET A 39 -2.97 5.57 12.08
CA MET A 39 -2.56 6.61 11.14
C MET A 39 -3.15 7.99 11.43
N LEU A 40 -3.78 8.17 12.60
CA LEU A 40 -4.21 9.51 13.03
C LEU A 40 -3.00 10.44 13.24
N PRO A 41 -3.11 11.72 12.94
CA PRO A 41 -4.27 12.41 12.34
C PRO A 41 -4.34 12.33 10.81
N THR A 42 -3.36 11.68 10.14
CA THR A 42 -3.22 11.66 8.68
C THR A 42 -4.40 10.98 7.99
N TYR A 43 -4.83 9.84 8.51
CA TYR A 43 -6.00 9.10 8.04
C TYR A 43 -6.86 8.66 9.20
N ARG A 44 -8.18 8.71 9.00
CA ARG A 44 -9.19 8.30 9.98
C ARG A 44 -9.79 6.95 9.63
N PRO A 45 -10.30 6.20 10.61
CA PRO A 45 -11.08 5.00 10.34
C PRO A 45 -12.25 5.31 9.39
N GLY A 46 -12.38 4.49 8.34
CA GLY A 46 -13.39 4.66 7.29
C GLY A 46 -12.94 5.47 6.07
N ASP A 47 -11.81 6.17 6.12
CA ASP A 47 -11.25 6.85 4.96
C ASP A 47 -10.91 5.83 3.87
N ARG A 48 -11.07 6.24 2.61
CA ARG A 48 -10.76 5.41 1.45
C ARG A 48 -9.57 5.98 0.71
N VAL A 49 -8.52 5.19 0.60
CA VAL A 49 -7.25 5.59 0.00
C VAL A 49 -6.97 4.80 -1.27
N LEU A 50 -6.45 5.50 -2.28
CA LEU A 50 -5.98 4.88 -3.52
C LEU A 50 -4.52 4.48 -3.36
N VAL A 51 -4.28 3.18 -3.44
CA VAL A 51 -2.96 2.57 -3.33
C VAL A 51 -2.45 2.22 -4.73
N ARG A 52 -1.24 2.66 -5.07
CA ARG A 52 -0.55 2.27 -6.30
C ARG A 52 0.50 1.22 -6.01
N ARG A 53 0.43 0.09 -6.68
CA ARG A 53 1.49 -0.93 -6.68
C ARG A 53 2.75 -0.34 -7.30
N VAL A 54 3.86 -0.45 -6.62
CA VAL A 54 5.17 0.07 -7.06
C VAL A 54 6.25 -0.97 -6.82
N PRO A 55 7.31 -1.00 -7.62
CA PRO A 55 8.48 -1.82 -7.34
C PRO A 55 9.22 -1.30 -6.11
N PRO A 56 9.98 -2.15 -5.41
CA PRO A 56 10.77 -1.76 -4.23
C PRO A 56 11.65 -0.53 -4.44
N SER A 57 12.25 -0.40 -5.62
CA SER A 57 13.11 0.74 -5.99
C SER A 57 12.39 2.10 -6.04
N ALA A 58 11.06 2.09 -6.06
CA ALA A 58 10.24 3.31 -6.06
C ALA A 58 9.77 3.72 -4.67
N LEU A 59 10.06 2.94 -3.64
CA LEU A 59 9.76 3.29 -2.25
C LEU A 59 10.66 4.42 -1.77
N ARG A 60 10.11 5.31 -0.94
CA ARG A 60 10.83 6.44 -0.35
C ARG A 60 10.40 6.59 1.11
N THR A 61 11.35 6.98 1.96
CA THR A 61 11.08 7.37 3.35
C THR A 61 10.02 8.46 3.41
N GLY A 62 9.12 8.39 4.39
CA GLY A 62 7.98 9.29 4.54
C GLY A 62 6.71 8.90 3.76
N GLN A 63 6.78 7.98 2.78
CA GLN A 63 5.59 7.50 2.09
C GLN A 63 4.72 6.63 3.00
N VAL A 64 3.41 6.76 2.84
CA VAL A 64 2.45 5.85 3.48
C VAL A 64 2.23 4.66 2.55
N VAL A 65 2.34 3.46 3.09
CA VAL A 65 2.20 2.19 2.39
C VAL A 65 1.13 1.32 3.03
N VAL A 66 0.60 0.40 2.24
CA VAL A 66 -0.17 -0.74 2.72
C VAL A 66 0.75 -1.95 2.68
N ALA A 67 0.89 -2.63 3.82
CA ALA A 67 1.76 -3.79 3.97
C ALA A 67 1.05 -4.91 4.72
N GLY A 68 1.42 -6.15 4.45
CA GLY A 68 1.00 -7.31 5.22
C GLY A 68 1.79 -7.45 6.52
N TRP A 69 1.36 -8.38 7.39
CA TRP A 69 2.11 -8.71 8.60
C TRP A 69 3.45 -9.35 8.25
N PRO A 70 4.55 -9.00 8.98
CA PRO A 70 5.85 -9.59 8.72
C PRO A 70 5.83 -11.11 8.88
N GLY A 71 6.43 -11.82 7.92
CA GLY A 71 6.55 -13.28 7.95
C GLY A 71 5.27 -14.05 7.58
N GLU A 72 4.14 -13.39 7.41
CA GLU A 72 2.92 -14.02 6.91
C GLU A 72 2.83 -13.88 5.39
N ARG A 73 2.62 -15.01 4.68
CA ARG A 73 2.27 -14.96 3.27
C ARG A 73 0.86 -14.40 3.12
N GLN A 74 0.77 -13.12 2.85
CA GLN A 74 -0.52 -12.48 2.61
C GLN A 74 -1.14 -13.03 1.34
N ALA A 75 -2.36 -13.53 1.44
CA ALA A 75 -3.17 -13.76 0.26
C ALA A 75 -3.41 -12.41 -0.44
N PRO A 76 -3.34 -12.36 -1.78
CA PRO A 76 -3.64 -11.13 -2.50
C PRO A 76 -5.04 -10.65 -2.09
N PRO A 77 -5.26 -9.32 -2.07
CA PRO A 77 -6.56 -8.75 -1.69
C PRO A 77 -7.68 -9.47 -2.42
N ARG A 78 -8.59 -10.09 -1.67
CA ARG A 78 -9.74 -10.81 -2.26
C ARG A 78 -10.63 -9.81 -2.95
N ARG A 79 -11.15 -10.17 -4.11
CA ARG A 79 -12.20 -9.38 -4.78
C ARG A 79 -13.53 -9.71 -4.13
N SER A 80 -14.23 -8.69 -3.64
CA SER A 80 -15.62 -8.88 -3.21
C SER A 80 -16.49 -9.37 -4.37
N ARG A 81 -17.66 -9.97 -4.09
CA ARG A 81 -18.64 -10.36 -5.13
C ARG A 81 -19.01 -9.21 -6.09
N ARG A 82 -18.74 -7.95 -5.75
CA ARG A 82 -18.93 -6.77 -6.59
C ARG A 82 -17.62 -6.32 -7.28
N GLY A 83 -16.58 -7.16 -7.35
CA GLY A 83 -15.32 -6.88 -8.03
C GLY A 83 -14.45 -5.80 -7.33
N ARG A 84 -14.80 -5.36 -6.12
CA ARG A 84 -14.01 -4.41 -5.33
C ARG A 84 -12.92 -5.18 -4.58
N PRO A 85 -11.67 -4.75 -4.64
CA PRO A 85 -10.66 -5.31 -3.75
C PRO A 85 -11.04 -4.95 -2.32
N VAL A 86 -11.27 -5.97 -1.51
CA VAL A 86 -11.45 -5.83 -0.06
C VAL A 86 -10.10 -6.17 0.53
N VAL A 87 -9.49 -5.20 1.19
CA VAL A 87 -8.33 -5.41 2.03
C VAL A 87 -8.90 -5.82 3.38
N ASP A 88 -9.00 -7.14 3.57
CA ASP A 88 -9.50 -7.76 4.79
C ASP A 88 -8.40 -7.79 5.88
N GLU A 89 -8.74 -8.31 7.05
CA GLU A 89 -7.86 -8.57 8.19
C GLU A 89 -6.51 -9.14 7.74
N GLY A 90 -5.41 -8.48 8.15
CA GLY A 90 -4.05 -8.88 7.77
C GLY A 90 -3.25 -7.81 7.04
N TRP A 91 -3.85 -6.69 6.68
CA TRP A 91 -3.16 -5.56 6.06
C TRP A 91 -3.05 -4.37 7.01
N LEU A 92 -1.87 -3.76 7.02
CA LEU A 92 -1.53 -2.59 7.83
C LEU A 92 -1.35 -1.38 6.92
N ILE A 93 -1.79 -0.21 7.39
CA ILE A 93 -1.38 1.07 6.81
C ILE A 93 -0.35 1.68 7.74
N LYS A 94 0.83 2.00 7.22
CA LYS A 94 1.96 2.55 7.98
C LYS A 94 2.77 3.51 7.11
N ARG A 95 3.61 4.30 7.76
CA ARG A 95 4.58 5.17 7.09
C ARG A 95 5.95 4.52 7.08
N ILE A 96 6.65 4.62 5.94
CA ILE A 96 8.05 4.21 5.82
C ILE A 96 8.89 5.17 6.66
N ALA A 97 9.48 4.67 7.73
CA ALA A 97 10.38 5.42 8.61
C ALA A 97 11.83 5.30 8.16
N ALA A 98 12.23 4.12 7.67
CA ALA A 98 13.58 3.89 7.15
C ALA A 98 13.58 2.83 6.05
N LEU A 99 14.51 2.97 5.11
CA LEU A 99 14.78 2.08 3.98
C LEU A 99 16.11 1.35 4.17
N PRO A 100 16.42 0.31 3.35
CA PRO A 100 17.72 -0.34 3.38
C PRO A 100 18.88 0.64 3.31
N GLY A 101 19.83 0.52 4.27
CA GLY A 101 20.99 1.40 4.40
C GLY A 101 20.75 2.67 5.23
N ASP A 102 19.50 3.04 5.51
CA ASP A 102 19.21 4.13 6.46
C ASP A 102 19.51 3.68 7.89
N PRO A 103 19.82 4.63 8.80
CA PRO A 103 19.91 4.34 10.22
C PRO A 103 18.60 3.74 10.74
N ALA A 104 18.69 2.62 11.46
CA ALA A 104 17.54 2.01 12.11
C ALA A 104 17.12 2.86 13.33
N PRO A 105 15.82 3.13 13.52
CA PRO A 105 15.35 3.78 14.75
C PRO A 105 15.73 3.00 16.00
N PRO A 106 16.12 3.70 17.09
CA PRO A 106 16.63 3.05 18.31
C PRO A 106 15.58 2.24 19.08
N ASP A 107 14.32 2.47 18.83
CA ASP A 107 13.17 1.81 19.44
C ASP A 107 12.73 0.52 18.72
N LEU A 108 13.58 -0.01 17.83
CA LEU A 108 13.33 -1.30 17.18
C LEU A 108 13.79 -2.49 18.04
N PRO A 109 13.12 -3.65 17.97
CA PRO A 109 13.62 -4.86 18.63
C PRO A 109 15.02 -5.22 18.14
N GLY A 110 15.95 -5.41 19.08
CA GLY A 110 17.34 -5.74 18.78
C GLY A 110 18.24 -4.57 18.39
N ALA A 111 17.77 -3.33 18.52
CA ALA A 111 18.63 -2.15 18.46
C ALA A 111 19.61 -2.20 19.66
N VAL A 112 20.90 -2.01 19.40
CA VAL A 112 21.94 -2.02 20.43
C VAL A 112 22.00 -0.63 21.06
N GLU A 113 21.81 -0.55 22.39
CA GLU A 113 21.78 0.74 23.12
C GLU A 113 23.14 1.46 23.14
N ASP A 114 24.28 0.73 23.05
CA ASP A 114 25.63 1.26 23.22
C ASP A 114 26.56 1.02 22.00
N GLY A 115 26.02 0.97 20.79
CA GLY A 115 26.78 0.74 19.56
C GLY A 115 26.54 1.79 18.49
N PRO A 116 27.29 1.77 17.36
CA PRO A 116 26.94 2.56 16.20
C PRO A 116 25.52 2.20 15.75
N PRO A 117 24.71 3.18 15.30
CA PRO A 117 23.34 2.91 14.90
C PRO A 117 23.30 1.80 13.85
N ALA A 118 22.56 0.73 14.16
CA ALA A 118 22.34 -0.34 13.19
C ALA A 118 21.69 0.25 11.93
N THR A 119 22.10 -0.23 10.76
CA THR A 119 21.45 0.14 9.49
C THR A 119 20.39 -0.87 9.14
N VAL A 120 19.32 -0.40 8.47
CA VAL A 120 18.26 -1.27 7.96
C VAL A 120 18.86 -2.26 6.94
N PRO A 121 18.68 -3.57 7.12
CA PRO A 121 19.26 -4.57 6.22
C PRO A 121 18.69 -4.50 4.80
N PRO A 122 19.41 -4.99 3.77
CA PRO A 122 18.91 -5.09 2.41
C PRO A 122 17.59 -5.85 2.32
N GLY A 123 16.63 -5.32 1.57
CA GLY A 123 15.33 -5.97 1.36
C GLY A 123 14.31 -5.73 2.47
N LEU A 124 14.69 -5.05 3.55
CA LEU A 124 13.84 -4.79 4.70
C LEU A 124 13.47 -3.31 4.81
N LEU A 125 12.41 -3.03 5.57
CA LEU A 125 11.85 -1.69 5.80
C LEU A 125 11.51 -1.53 7.27
N VAL A 126 11.50 -0.28 7.72
CA VAL A 126 10.91 0.12 9.00
C VAL A 126 9.61 0.87 8.71
N LEU A 127 8.52 0.35 9.23
CA LEU A 127 7.18 0.90 9.09
C LEU A 127 6.64 1.34 10.44
N ILE A 128 6.21 2.61 10.56
CA ILE A 128 5.70 3.19 11.81
C ILE A 128 4.36 3.87 11.53
N GLY A 129 3.42 3.73 12.48
CA GLY A 129 2.15 4.45 12.43
C GLY A 129 2.30 5.90 12.89
N ASP A 130 1.54 6.81 12.30
CA ASP A 130 1.55 8.23 12.66
C ASP A 130 1.05 8.45 14.09
N ASN A 131 0.08 7.66 14.55
CA ASN A 131 -0.36 7.62 15.95
C ASN A 131 0.45 6.57 16.73
N ARG A 132 1.60 6.98 17.23
CA ARG A 132 2.55 6.07 17.90
C ARG A 132 1.95 5.32 19.09
N ALA A 133 1.01 5.93 19.82
CA ALA A 133 0.39 5.34 21.01
C ALA A 133 -0.61 4.22 20.66
N ALA A 134 -1.26 4.31 19.49
CA ALA A 134 -2.27 3.35 19.03
C ALA A 134 -1.79 2.52 17.83
N SER A 135 -0.47 2.43 17.62
CA SER A 135 0.09 1.71 16.49
C SER A 135 0.87 0.47 16.91
N HIS A 136 0.50 -0.67 16.33
CA HIS A 136 1.31 -1.88 16.33
C HIS A 136 2.11 -1.90 15.02
N ASP A 137 3.43 -1.74 15.11
CA ASP A 137 4.30 -1.50 13.95
C ASP A 137 5.72 -2.06 14.17
N SER A 138 6.71 -1.58 13.43
CA SER A 138 8.08 -2.11 13.51
C SER A 138 8.68 -2.09 14.91
N ARG A 139 8.22 -1.24 15.80
CA ARG A 139 8.68 -1.19 17.20
C ARG A 139 8.32 -2.44 17.99
N GLN A 140 7.29 -3.17 17.58
CA GLN A 140 6.86 -4.44 18.19
C GLN A 140 7.13 -5.63 17.24
N LEU A 141 6.97 -5.41 15.93
CA LEU A 141 6.99 -6.46 14.92
C LEU A 141 8.38 -6.64 14.26
N GLY A 142 9.30 -5.70 14.47
CA GLY A 142 10.58 -5.68 13.77
C GLY A 142 10.45 -5.20 12.31
N TYR A 143 11.37 -5.67 11.48
CA TYR A 143 11.43 -5.28 10.07
C TYR A 143 10.34 -5.92 9.23
N PHE A 144 9.89 -5.16 8.21
CA PHE A 144 9.01 -5.65 7.14
C PHE A 144 9.83 -5.94 5.90
N ALA A 145 9.51 -7.00 5.16
CA ALA A 145 10.14 -7.25 3.88
C ALA A 145 9.53 -6.36 2.78
N HIS A 146 10.30 -6.03 1.76
CA HIS A 146 9.77 -5.35 0.57
C HIS A 146 8.60 -6.10 -0.08
N SER A 147 8.63 -7.45 -0.02
CA SER A 147 7.58 -8.33 -0.54
C SER A 147 6.25 -8.18 0.20
N ASP A 148 6.27 -7.70 1.45
CA ASP A 148 5.07 -7.52 2.25
C ASP A 148 4.31 -6.25 1.84
N VAL A 149 4.95 -5.36 1.08
CA VAL A 149 4.36 -4.09 0.65
C VAL A 149 3.45 -4.30 -0.56
N LEU A 150 2.15 -4.07 -0.38
CA LEU A 150 1.17 -4.06 -1.47
C LEU A 150 1.37 -2.86 -2.40
N GLY A 151 1.67 -1.68 -1.84
CA GLY A 151 1.87 -0.46 -2.60
C GLY A 151 1.85 0.81 -1.76
N VAL A 152 2.01 1.95 -2.43
CA VAL A 152 2.08 3.29 -1.85
C VAL A 152 0.73 3.98 -1.95
N VAL A 153 0.26 4.58 -0.87
CA VAL A 153 -0.92 5.44 -0.85
C VAL A 153 -0.64 6.70 -1.66
N LYS A 154 -1.49 7.00 -2.64
CA LYS A 154 -1.32 8.16 -3.53
C LYS A 154 -2.19 9.34 -3.12
N ARG A 155 -3.41 9.07 -2.73
CA ARG A 155 -4.38 10.08 -2.27
C ARG A 155 -5.53 9.42 -1.52
N GLU A 156 -6.16 10.19 -0.67
CA GLU A 156 -7.50 9.91 -0.16
C GLU A 156 -8.53 10.14 -1.28
N VAL A 157 -9.48 9.24 -1.41
CA VAL A 157 -10.55 9.30 -2.43
C VAL A 157 -11.88 9.71 -1.80
N ALA A 158 -12.10 9.33 -0.54
CA ALA A 158 -13.28 9.71 0.24
C ALA A 158 -12.93 9.70 1.73
N SER A 159 -13.31 10.75 2.43
CA SER A 159 -13.22 10.83 3.89
C SER A 159 -14.49 10.33 4.56
N ALA A 160 -14.36 9.62 5.67
CA ALA A 160 -15.48 9.14 6.48
C ALA A 160 -16.29 10.29 7.10
N GLY A 161 -15.70 11.48 7.22
CA GLY A 161 -16.31 12.64 7.86
C GLY A 161 -17.19 13.54 6.97
N HIS A 162 -17.32 13.27 5.66
CA HIS A 162 -18.07 14.14 4.74
C HIS A 162 -19.41 13.56 4.35
N ARG A 163 -20.24 13.16 5.32
CA ARG A 163 -21.69 13.16 5.16
C ARG A 163 -22.18 14.48 5.75
N ALA A 164 -22.36 15.47 4.85
CA ALA A 164 -23.11 16.67 5.17
C ALA A 164 -24.47 16.26 5.71
N SER A 165 -24.82 16.83 6.86
CA SER A 165 -26.17 16.86 7.41
C SER A 165 -27.07 17.66 6.50
#